data_a87fe65702738c3e72ecb13235bff70f
#
_entry.id   a87fe65702738c3e72ecb13235bff70f
#
_cell.length_a   1.000
_cell.length_b   1.000
_cell.length_c   1.000
_cell.angle_alpha   90.00
_cell.angle_beta   90.00
_cell.angle_gamma   90.00
#
_symmetry.space_group_name_H-M   'P 1'
#
loop_
_entity.id
_entity.type
_entity.pdbx_description
1 polymer ?
#
loop_
_entity_poly.entity_id
_entity_poly.type
_entity_poly.pdbx_seq_one_letter_code
_entity_poly.pdbx_strand_id
1 'polypeptide(L)'
;MFRPHNIAGTWGQKLYGKLDEWYQEHQADEKVYQFAKNRYSAFQNTNLDNFLRERGIKDLYLVGVCTDICVLHTAIGGYNLNYQLTILKDGVATFTDNGQEWALEHFKNSLGATVE
;
A
#
# COMPACT_ATOMS: atom_id res chain seq x y z
N MET A 1 20.07 0.10 -1.68
CA MET A 1 19.20 -1.08 -1.83
C MET A 1 19.01 -1.76 -0.48
N PHE A 2 17.82 -2.23 -0.20
CA PHE A 2 17.51 -2.90 1.08
C PHE A 2 18.05 -4.33 1.11
N ARG A 3 18.42 -4.79 2.30
CA ARG A 3 18.78 -6.20 2.50
C ARG A 3 17.55 -7.09 2.29
N PRO A 4 17.73 -8.38 1.97
CA PRO A 4 16.60 -9.32 1.93
C PRO A 4 15.77 -9.24 3.21
N HIS A 5 14.46 -9.14 3.07
CA HIS A 5 13.51 -9.05 4.19
C HIS A 5 12.14 -9.55 3.74
N ASN A 6 11.26 -9.81 4.68
CA ASN A 6 9.92 -10.33 4.41
C ASN A 6 9.95 -11.54 3.47
N ILE A 7 10.91 -12.42 3.70
CA ILE A 7 11.15 -13.58 2.82
C ILE A 7 9.96 -14.54 2.91
N ALA A 8 9.48 -14.97 1.75
CA ALA A 8 8.32 -15.85 1.64
C ALA A 8 8.52 -17.13 2.49
N GLY A 9 7.47 -17.52 3.20
CA GLY A 9 7.47 -18.69 4.07
C GLY A 9 8.12 -18.49 5.43
N THR A 10 8.64 -17.30 5.73
CA THR A 10 9.24 -16.97 7.02
C THR A 10 8.31 -16.14 7.89
N TRP A 11 8.62 -16.06 9.18
CA TRP A 11 7.89 -15.19 10.12
C TRP A 11 7.88 -13.74 9.65
N GLY A 12 8.97 -13.25 9.04
CA GLY A 12 9.06 -11.88 8.57
C GLY A 12 8.06 -11.51 7.48
N GLN A 13 7.44 -12.47 6.83
CA GLN A 13 6.39 -12.22 5.83
C GLN A 13 5.03 -11.92 6.48
N LYS A 14 4.81 -12.33 7.70
CA LYS A 14 3.52 -12.15 8.38
C LYS A 14 3.21 -10.69 8.63
N LEU A 15 1.94 -10.37 8.71
CA LEU A 15 1.49 -9.05 9.12
C LEU A 15 1.91 -8.78 10.57
N TYR A 16 2.06 -7.51 10.92
CA TYR A 16 2.60 -7.13 12.23
C TYR A 16 1.50 -7.02 13.28
N GLY A 17 1.73 -7.67 14.44
CA GLY A 17 0.94 -7.49 15.64
C GLY A 17 -0.54 -7.78 15.48
N LYS A 18 -1.38 -6.85 15.93
CA LYS A 18 -2.84 -6.98 15.91
C LYS A 18 -3.41 -7.09 14.50
N LEU A 19 -2.71 -6.57 13.50
CA LEU A 19 -3.14 -6.68 12.11
C LEU A 19 -3.09 -8.14 11.65
N ASP A 20 -2.08 -8.90 12.07
CA ASP A 20 -2.01 -10.33 11.77
C ASP A 20 -3.15 -11.10 12.45
N GLU A 21 -3.46 -10.77 13.70
CA GLU A 21 -4.59 -11.37 14.42
C GLU A 21 -5.90 -11.14 13.66
N TRP A 22 -6.14 -9.89 13.24
CA TRP A 22 -7.31 -9.53 12.45
C TRP A 22 -7.36 -10.33 11.15
N TYR A 23 -6.22 -10.41 10.46
CA TYR A 23 -6.12 -11.15 9.19
C TYR A 23 -6.44 -12.64 9.39
N GLN A 24 -5.90 -13.28 10.42
CA GLN A 24 -6.17 -14.69 10.69
C GLN A 24 -7.68 -14.97 10.92
N GLU A 25 -8.38 -14.03 11.52
CA GLU A 25 -9.82 -14.13 11.75
C GLU A 25 -10.65 -13.87 10.48
N HIS A 26 -10.15 -13.05 9.55
CA HIS A 26 -10.93 -12.56 8.41
C HIS A 26 -10.42 -13.05 7.05
N GLN A 27 -9.36 -13.84 7.00
CA GLN A 27 -8.73 -14.22 5.73
C GLN A 27 -9.65 -14.98 4.77
N ALA A 28 -10.68 -15.63 5.29
CA ALA A 28 -11.64 -16.39 4.46
C ALA A 28 -12.73 -15.50 3.87
N ASP A 29 -12.83 -14.23 4.29
CA ASP A 29 -13.80 -13.27 3.73
C ASP A 29 -13.35 -12.90 2.32
N GLU A 30 -14.27 -12.98 1.35
CA GLU A 30 -13.99 -12.66 -0.06
C GLU A 30 -13.58 -11.19 -0.27
N LYS A 31 -13.86 -10.31 0.69
CA LYS A 31 -13.46 -8.91 0.67
C LYS A 31 -12.02 -8.69 1.14
N VAL A 32 -11.40 -9.72 1.70
CA VAL A 32 -10.02 -9.65 2.17
C VAL A 32 -9.13 -10.35 1.15
N TYR A 33 -8.27 -9.56 0.51
CA TYR A 33 -7.36 -10.06 -0.51
C TYR A 33 -5.92 -9.82 -0.06
N GLN A 34 -5.21 -10.91 0.17
CA GLN A 34 -3.80 -10.87 0.55
C GLN A 34 -2.98 -11.42 -0.61
N PHE A 35 -1.91 -10.73 -0.97
CA PHE A 35 -1.03 -11.16 -2.04
C PHE A 35 0.41 -10.76 -1.75
N ALA A 36 1.34 -11.50 -2.33
CA ALA A 36 2.75 -11.20 -2.27
C ALA A 36 3.14 -10.25 -3.41
N LYS A 37 4.09 -9.38 -3.16
CA LYS A 37 4.69 -8.54 -4.18
C LYS A 37 6.20 -8.51 -4.02
N ASN A 38 6.91 -8.27 -5.10
CA ASN A 38 8.38 -8.20 -5.11
C ASN A 38 8.90 -6.88 -5.66
N ARG A 39 8.04 -5.89 -5.81
CA ARG A 39 8.41 -4.52 -6.21
C ARG A 39 7.77 -3.54 -5.24
N TYR A 40 8.16 -2.29 -5.26
CA TYR A 40 7.63 -1.27 -4.35
C TYR A 40 6.13 -1.07 -4.57
N SER A 41 5.71 -0.86 -5.81
CA SER A 41 4.30 -0.71 -6.11
C SER A 41 3.53 -2.01 -5.94
N ALA A 42 2.39 -1.94 -5.26
CA ALA A 42 1.47 -3.06 -5.13
C ALA A 42 0.83 -3.46 -6.47
N PHE A 43 0.88 -2.58 -7.48
CA PHE A 43 0.34 -2.88 -8.81
C PHE A 43 1.33 -3.58 -9.73
N GLN A 44 2.62 -3.54 -9.43
CA GLN A 44 3.65 -4.06 -10.31
C GLN A 44 3.75 -5.58 -10.23
N ASN A 45 3.50 -6.26 -11.34
CA ASN A 45 3.56 -7.73 -11.46
C ASN A 45 2.64 -8.45 -10.47
N THR A 46 1.47 -7.86 -10.21
CA THR A 46 0.45 -8.43 -9.33
C THR A 46 -0.90 -8.42 -10.03
N ASN A 47 -1.86 -9.10 -9.44
CA ASN A 47 -3.25 -9.12 -9.93
C ASN A 47 -4.11 -8.03 -9.29
N LEU A 48 -3.53 -7.06 -8.58
CA LEU A 48 -4.30 -6.10 -7.79
C LEU A 48 -5.26 -5.29 -8.64
N ASP A 49 -4.82 -4.75 -9.77
CA ASP A 49 -5.68 -3.94 -10.62
C ASP A 49 -6.88 -4.76 -11.12
N ASN A 50 -6.65 -5.98 -11.59
CA ASN A 50 -7.74 -6.85 -12.02
C ASN A 50 -8.73 -7.14 -10.89
N PHE A 51 -8.21 -7.44 -9.70
CA PHE A 51 -9.03 -7.70 -8.52
C PHE A 51 -9.94 -6.50 -8.20
N LEU A 52 -9.39 -5.29 -8.22
CA LEU A 52 -10.13 -4.06 -7.94
C LEU A 52 -11.14 -3.75 -9.04
N ARG A 53 -10.74 -3.88 -10.31
CA ARG A 53 -11.62 -3.60 -11.46
C ARG A 53 -12.81 -4.55 -11.52
N GLU A 54 -12.59 -5.83 -11.26
CA GLU A 54 -13.67 -6.82 -11.24
C GLU A 54 -14.75 -6.48 -10.21
N ARG A 55 -14.37 -5.77 -9.14
CA ARG A 55 -15.27 -5.36 -8.05
C ARG A 55 -15.80 -3.94 -8.21
N GLY A 56 -15.47 -3.26 -9.28
CA GLY A 56 -15.90 -1.89 -9.53
C GLY A 56 -15.33 -0.87 -8.55
N ILE A 57 -14.19 -1.17 -7.92
CA ILE A 57 -13.54 -0.28 -6.96
C ILE A 57 -12.80 0.83 -7.71
N LYS A 58 -13.04 2.07 -7.32
CA LYS A 58 -12.44 3.26 -7.92
C LYS A 58 -11.68 4.11 -6.90
N ASP A 59 -12.01 3.99 -5.63
CA ASP A 59 -11.46 4.79 -4.55
C ASP A 59 -10.57 3.92 -3.68
N LEU A 60 -9.33 4.37 -3.45
CA LEU A 60 -8.35 3.65 -2.64
C LEU A 60 -7.92 4.49 -1.47
N TYR A 61 -7.95 3.91 -0.29
CA TYR A 61 -7.35 4.46 0.92
C TYR A 61 -6.05 3.71 1.19
N LEU A 62 -4.94 4.44 1.21
CA LEU A 62 -3.61 3.82 1.34
C LEU A 62 -3.04 4.06 2.73
N VAL A 63 -2.54 2.98 3.32
CA VAL A 63 -1.78 2.98 4.57
C VAL A 63 -0.58 2.05 4.41
N GLY A 64 0.36 2.12 5.33
CA GLY A 64 1.50 1.21 5.37
C GLY A 64 2.84 1.92 5.40
N VAL A 65 3.87 1.17 5.11
CA VAL A 65 5.27 1.62 5.12
C VAL A 65 5.98 1.16 3.84
N CYS A 66 6.91 1.93 3.34
CA CYS A 66 7.27 3.29 3.77
C CYS A 66 6.54 4.31 2.94
N THR A 67 6.20 5.45 3.54
CA THR A 67 5.41 6.51 2.90
C THR A 67 5.97 6.94 1.55
N ASP A 68 7.27 7.20 1.48
CA ASP A 68 7.97 7.68 0.28
C ASP A 68 8.57 6.57 -0.57
N ILE A 69 8.23 5.32 -0.29
CA ILE A 69 8.73 4.17 -1.06
C ILE A 69 7.56 3.33 -1.55
N CYS A 70 7.13 2.30 -0.81
CA CYS A 70 6.07 1.41 -1.27
C CYS A 70 4.71 2.11 -1.41
N VAL A 71 4.37 2.97 -0.46
CA VAL A 71 3.11 3.73 -0.51
C VAL A 71 3.14 4.71 -1.67
N LEU A 72 4.24 5.45 -1.84
CA LEU A 72 4.41 6.40 -2.95
C LEU A 72 4.32 5.69 -4.31
N HIS A 73 5.07 4.61 -4.49
CA HIS A 73 5.06 3.90 -5.78
C HIS A 73 3.69 3.27 -6.08
N THR A 74 2.99 2.79 -5.05
CA THR A 74 1.63 2.28 -5.22
C THR A 74 0.66 3.42 -5.58
N ALA A 75 0.80 4.57 -4.94
CA ALA A 75 -0.02 5.75 -5.25
C ALA A 75 0.20 6.22 -6.70
N ILE A 76 1.45 6.27 -7.15
CA ILE A 76 1.78 6.61 -8.54
C ILE A 76 1.12 5.61 -9.50
N GLY A 77 1.23 4.31 -9.22
CA GLY A 77 0.58 3.28 -10.01
C GLY A 77 -0.94 3.45 -10.05
N GLY A 78 -1.54 3.71 -8.90
CA GLY A 78 -2.99 3.95 -8.82
C GLY A 78 -3.42 5.20 -9.58
N TYR A 79 -2.65 6.28 -9.49
CA TYR A 79 -2.88 7.50 -10.26
C TYR A 79 -2.86 7.20 -11.76
N ASN A 80 -1.85 6.50 -12.24
CA ASN A 80 -1.72 6.16 -13.66
C ASN A 80 -2.85 5.25 -14.15
N LEU A 81 -3.46 4.49 -13.26
CA LEU A 81 -4.59 3.61 -13.56
C LEU A 81 -5.95 4.29 -13.28
N ASN A 82 -5.96 5.58 -12.99
CA ASN A 82 -7.16 6.39 -12.77
C ASN A 82 -7.96 6.06 -11.50
N TYR A 83 -7.31 5.56 -10.46
CA TYR A 83 -7.93 5.44 -9.15
C TYR A 83 -7.95 6.80 -8.43
N GLN A 84 -9.00 7.03 -7.64
CA GLN A 84 -9.03 8.14 -6.70
C GLN A 84 -8.29 7.72 -5.43
N LEU A 85 -7.39 8.56 -4.94
CA LEU A 85 -6.48 8.19 -3.86
C LEU A 85 -6.72 9.04 -2.62
N THR A 86 -6.76 8.38 -1.48
CA THR A 86 -6.71 9.02 -0.17
C THR A 86 -5.59 8.38 0.64
N ILE A 87 -4.72 9.20 1.21
CA ILE A 87 -3.65 8.74 2.09
C ILE A 87 -4.05 9.08 3.52
N LEU A 88 -4.10 8.08 4.38
CA LEU A 88 -4.33 8.30 5.80
C LEU A 88 -2.99 8.60 6.46
N LYS A 89 -2.72 9.88 6.75
CA LYS A 89 -1.39 10.32 7.20
C LYS A 89 -0.92 9.65 8.48
N ASP A 90 -1.85 9.33 9.38
CA ASP A 90 -1.52 8.64 10.63
C ASP A 90 -1.31 7.13 10.44
N GLY A 91 -1.64 6.61 9.27
CA GLY A 91 -1.46 5.20 8.92
C GLY A 91 -0.24 4.93 8.04
N VAL A 92 0.61 5.92 7.80
CA VAL A 92 1.84 5.78 7.01
C VAL A 92 3.05 6.27 7.80
N ALA A 93 4.20 5.65 7.57
CA ALA A 93 5.44 6.02 8.24
C ALA A 93 6.64 5.70 7.35
N THR A 94 7.73 6.43 7.55
CA THR A 94 8.99 6.18 6.84
C THR A 94 10.19 6.52 7.70
N PHE A 95 11.39 6.40 7.14
CA PHE A 95 12.66 6.48 7.88
C PHE A 95 13.05 7.89 8.29
N THR A 96 12.61 8.91 7.53
CA THR A 96 13.02 10.30 7.78
C THR A 96 11.82 11.24 7.77
N ASP A 97 11.92 12.32 8.54
CA ASP A 97 10.90 13.37 8.56
C ASP A 97 10.78 14.04 7.19
N ASN A 98 11.90 14.29 6.53
CA ASN A 98 11.91 14.88 5.19
C ASN A 98 11.20 13.99 4.16
N GLY A 99 11.43 12.69 4.20
CA GLY A 99 10.75 11.74 3.32
C GLY A 99 9.26 11.74 3.55
N GLN A 100 8.84 11.77 4.82
CA GLN A 100 7.44 11.83 5.19
C GLN A 100 6.77 13.09 4.65
N GLU A 101 7.31 14.24 4.95
CA GLU A 101 6.76 15.54 4.53
C GLU A 101 6.71 15.66 3.01
N TRP A 102 7.81 15.32 2.34
CA TRP A 102 7.89 15.41 0.90
C TRP A 102 6.84 14.51 0.23
N ALA A 103 6.71 13.28 0.68
CA ALA A 103 5.76 12.34 0.09
C ALA A 103 4.31 12.80 0.28
N LEU A 104 3.96 13.27 1.48
CA LEU A 104 2.61 13.77 1.76
C LEU A 104 2.25 14.97 0.86
N GLU A 105 3.19 15.87 0.62
CA GLU A 105 3.00 16.99 -0.31
C GLU A 105 2.88 16.50 -1.75
N HIS A 106 3.72 15.55 -2.14
CA HIS A 106 3.69 15.00 -3.50
C HIS A 106 2.37 14.32 -3.82
N PHE A 107 1.82 13.57 -2.87
CA PHE A 107 0.50 12.94 -3.03
C PHE A 107 -0.56 13.99 -3.38
N LYS A 108 -0.58 15.10 -2.66
CA LYS A 108 -1.55 16.18 -2.90
C LYS A 108 -1.27 16.93 -4.20
N ASN A 109 -0.05 17.40 -4.36
CA ASN A 109 0.29 18.38 -5.40
C ASN A 109 0.47 17.74 -6.77
N SER A 110 0.95 16.52 -6.83
CA SER A 110 1.25 15.85 -8.10
C SER A 110 0.24 14.78 -8.47
N LEU A 111 -0.30 14.05 -7.48
CA LEU A 111 -1.23 12.95 -7.75
C LEU A 111 -2.68 13.31 -7.49
N GLY A 112 -2.95 14.53 -7.01
CA GLY A 112 -4.31 14.96 -6.72
C GLY A 112 -4.99 14.13 -5.62
N ALA A 113 -4.19 13.48 -4.76
CA ALA A 113 -4.72 12.66 -3.68
C ALA A 113 -5.22 13.52 -2.51
N THR A 114 -6.19 13.01 -1.78
CA THR A 114 -6.57 13.55 -0.48
C THR A 114 -5.62 13.00 0.57
N VAL A 115 -5.13 13.85 1.46
CA VAL A 115 -4.32 13.45 2.62
C VAL A 115 -5.08 13.84 3.87
N GLU A 116 -5.46 12.85 4.66
CA GLU A 116 -6.26 13.08 5.88
C GLU A 116 -5.83 12.21 7.07
#